data_e5b05cd446b705e8a64462e54bc8a98f
#
_entry.id   e5b05cd446b705e8a64462e54bc8a98f
#
_cell.length_a   1.000
_cell.length_b   1.000
_cell.length_c   1.000
_cell.angle_alpha   90.00
_cell.angle_beta   90.00
_cell.angle_gamma   90.00
#
_symmetry.space_group_name_H-M   'P 1'
#
loop_
_entity.id
_entity.type
_entity.pdbx_description
1 polymer ?
#
loop_
_entity_poly.entity_id
_entity_poly.type
_entity_poly.pdbx_seq_one_letter_code
_entity_poly.pdbx_strand_id
1 'polypeptide(L)'
;LIGHSQGASHLKKLIAETVENDEYLLQHLVSAHLIGSAVRTPEGADVGGDFQQVSVCRTSDQTGCVVNYSIYRQSDPELAAGLAVFGTPSNGLTAVCTNPAALAGGDASLNSYFPVTRVPGVIDRFIVKRADGPYADSTSAPPLTTPFYAMPDFISGQCALDENGIGYLEATAHAEPLDPRADDFNGEFVVFARAGS
;
A
#
# COMPACT_ATOMS: atom_id res chain seq x y z
N LEU A 1 11.75 -2.73 -10.10
CA LEU A 1 12.12 -3.13 -8.73
C LEU A 1 10.86 -3.24 -7.89
N ILE A 2 10.78 -4.24 -6.98
CA ILE A 2 9.64 -4.39 -6.06
C ILE A 2 10.21 -4.72 -4.68
N GLY A 3 9.79 -3.97 -3.66
CA GLY A 3 10.18 -4.17 -2.27
C GLY A 3 9.04 -3.86 -1.30
N HIS A 4 8.97 -4.65 -0.23
CA HIS A 4 7.99 -4.46 0.84
C HIS A 4 8.69 -4.28 2.18
N SER A 5 8.20 -3.35 3.01
CA SER A 5 8.70 -3.09 4.37
C SER A 5 10.22 -2.88 4.37
N GLN A 6 10.98 -3.70 5.07
CA GLN A 6 12.46 -3.63 5.08
C GLN A 6 13.05 -3.73 3.66
N GLY A 7 12.48 -4.57 2.77
CA GLY A 7 12.91 -4.66 1.37
C GLY A 7 12.71 -3.36 0.61
N ALA A 8 11.62 -2.63 0.85
CA ALA A 8 11.41 -1.30 0.27
C ALA A 8 12.45 -0.29 0.79
N SER A 9 12.80 -0.35 2.08
CA SER A 9 13.84 0.51 2.66
C SER A 9 15.22 0.23 2.05
N HIS A 10 15.56 -1.03 1.79
CA HIS A 10 16.81 -1.39 1.11
C HIS A 10 16.82 -0.90 -0.35
N LEU A 11 15.71 -1.09 -1.08
CA LEU A 11 15.61 -0.61 -2.45
C LEU A 11 15.65 0.92 -2.53
N LYS A 12 15.04 1.63 -1.57
CA LYS A 12 15.15 3.08 -1.48
C LYS A 12 16.62 3.52 -1.40
N LYS A 13 17.40 2.89 -0.53
CA LYS A 13 18.82 3.16 -0.42
C LYS A 13 19.58 2.82 -1.71
N LEU A 14 19.28 1.68 -2.32
CA LEU A 14 19.90 1.27 -3.60
C LEU A 14 19.61 2.29 -4.70
N ILE A 15 18.38 2.78 -4.81
CA ILE A 15 18.02 3.78 -5.81
C ILE A 15 18.80 5.07 -5.59
N ALA A 16 18.77 5.61 -4.37
CA ALA A 16 19.41 6.87 -4.05
C ALA A 16 20.96 6.82 -4.19
N GLU A 17 21.58 5.72 -3.78
CA GLU A 17 23.05 5.62 -3.75
C GLU A 17 23.66 5.05 -5.03
N THR A 18 22.89 4.30 -5.81
CA THR A 18 23.44 3.59 -6.99
C THR A 18 22.70 3.96 -8.26
N VAL A 19 21.37 3.77 -8.31
CA VAL A 19 20.62 3.94 -9.57
C VAL A 19 20.64 5.39 -10.04
N GLU A 20 20.44 6.36 -9.16
CA GLU A 20 20.48 7.78 -9.50
C GLU A 20 21.88 8.29 -9.89
N ASN A 21 22.92 7.56 -9.53
CA ASN A 21 24.32 7.92 -9.81
C ASN A 21 24.92 7.15 -10.99
N ASP A 22 24.13 6.32 -11.67
CA ASP A 22 24.53 5.56 -12.86
C ASP A 22 23.51 5.82 -13.98
N GLU A 23 23.96 6.51 -15.02
CA GLU A 23 23.12 6.92 -16.14
C GLU A 23 22.48 5.70 -16.86
N TYR A 24 23.20 4.60 -16.98
CA TYR A 24 22.67 3.39 -17.59
C TYR A 24 21.56 2.79 -16.74
N LEU A 25 21.74 2.66 -15.43
CA LEU A 25 20.72 2.13 -14.54
C LEU A 25 19.49 3.03 -14.46
N LEU A 26 19.70 4.34 -14.42
CA LEU A 26 18.61 5.32 -14.38
C LEU A 26 17.76 5.26 -15.63
N GLN A 27 18.37 5.19 -16.83
CA GLN A 27 17.66 5.08 -18.11
C GLN A 27 16.93 3.74 -18.28
N HIS A 28 17.35 2.69 -17.57
CA HIS A 28 16.72 1.37 -17.63
C HIS A 28 15.75 1.08 -16.46
N LEU A 29 15.56 2.03 -15.57
CA LEU A 29 14.55 1.91 -14.52
C LEU A 29 13.15 2.11 -15.12
N VAL A 30 12.39 1.06 -15.24
CA VAL A 30 10.96 1.15 -15.64
C VAL A 30 10.15 1.72 -14.48
N SER A 31 10.14 1.03 -13.34
CA SER A 31 9.49 1.52 -12.12
C SER A 31 10.07 0.85 -10.88
N ALA A 32 9.87 1.49 -9.73
CA ALA A 32 10.15 0.91 -8.43
C ALA A 32 8.90 0.96 -7.54
N HIS A 33 8.46 -0.19 -7.05
CA HIS A 33 7.34 -0.31 -6.11
C HIS A 33 7.92 -0.48 -4.71
N LEU A 34 7.84 0.58 -3.91
CA LEU A 34 8.37 0.65 -2.55
C LEU A 34 7.21 0.69 -1.56
N ILE A 35 6.75 -0.48 -1.12
CA ILE A 35 5.49 -0.63 -0.40
C ILE A 35 5.75 -0.80 1.09
N GLY A 36 4.98 -0.09 1.93
CA GLY A 36 5.12 -0.15 3.39
C GLY A 36 6.44 0.42 3.90
N SER A 37 6.98 1.41 3.20
CA SER A 37 8.10 2.24 3.61
C SER A 37 7.86 3.64 3.07
N ALA A 38 8.33 4.67 3.77
CA ALA A 38 8.13 6.03 3.30
C ALA A 38 9.17 6.44 2.26
N VAL A 39 8.71 6.88 1.10
CA VAL A 39 9.48 7.76 0.21
C VAL A 39 9.05 9.19 0.53
N ARG A 40 10.02 10.08 0.75
CA ARG A 40 9.75 11.45 1.17
C ARG A 40 10.17 12.43 0.11
N THR A 41 9.34 13.46 -0.07
CA THR A 41 9.61 14.62 -0.93
C THR A 41 9.25 15.90 -0.19
N PRO A 42 9.72 17.08 -0.65
CA PRO A 42 9.12 18.32 -0.24
C PRO A 42 7.62 18.34 -0.57
N GLU A 43 6.81 19.00 0.23
CA GLU A 43 5.37 19.09 0.00
C GLU A 43 5.06 19.59 -1.41
N GLY A 44 4.19 18.88 -2.11
CA GLY A 44 3.79 19.18 -3.49
C GLY A 44 4.83 18.87 -4.57
N ALA A 45 5.98 18.31 -4.21
CA ALA A 45 7.01 17.91 -5.17
C ALA A 45 7.05 16.40 -5.39
N ASP A 46 7.54 15.98 -6.54
CA ASP A 46 7.73 14.57 -6.90
C ASP A 46 9.19 14.10 -6.77
N VAL A 47 10.11 15.02 -6.55
CA VAL A 47 11.55 14.80 -6.35
C VAL A 47 12.10 15.79 -5.32
N GLY A 48 13.37 15.65 -4.96
CA GLY A 48 14.06 16.60 -4.08
C GLY A 48 14.06 16.21 -2.61
N GLY A 49 13.66 14.99 -2.31
CA GLY A 49 13.72 14.40 -0.98
C GLY A 49 14.63 13.18 -0.94
N ASP A 50 14.06 12.00 -0.74
CA ASP A 50 14.81 10.74 -0.77
C ASP A 50 15.46 10.48 -2.14
N PHE A 51 14.84 10.99 -3.22
CA PHE A 51 15.35 10.91 -4.59
C PHE A 51 15.47 12.29 -5.23
N GLN A 52 16.50 12.46 -6.06
CA GLN A 52 16.77 13.72 -6.75
C GLN A 52 16.35 13.67 -8.22
N GLN A 53 16.30 12.49 -8.83
CA GLN A 53 16.01 12.27 -10.24
C GLN A 53 14.82 11.32 -10.44
N VAL A 54 14.69 10.27 -9.62
CA VAL A 54 13.58 9.32 -9.70
C VAL A 54 12.33 9.95 -9.10
N SER A 55 11.40 10.34 -9.96
CA SER A 55 10.15 11.00 -9.56
C SER A 55 9.10 10.03 -9.04
N VAL A 56 8.10 10.54 -8.37
CA VAL A 56 6.88 9.80 -8.04
C VAL A 56 6.08 9.53 -9.32
N CYS A 57 5.55 8.32 -9.49
CA CYS A 57 4.69 7.99 -10.64
C CYS A 57 3.35 8.74 -10.57
N ARG A 58 2.96 9.37 -11.68
CA ARG A 58 1.69 10.11 -11.79
C ARG A 58 0.82 9.65 -12.95
N THR A 59 1.38 8.88 -13.88
CA THR A 59 0.63 8.29 -15.01
C THR A 59 1.06 6.85 -15.23
N SER A 60 0.19 6.05 -15.86
CA SER A 60 0.43 4.62 -16.09
C SER A 60 1.49 4.32 -17.16
N ASP A 61 1.79 5.29 -18.00
CA ASP A 61 2.79 5.21 -19.07
C ASP A 61 4.15 5.80 -18.67
N GLN A 62 4.24 6.37 -17.46
CA GLN A 62 5.48 6.95 -16.93
C GLN A 62 6.48 5.84 -16.59
N THR A 63 7.74 6.05 -17.00
CA THR A 63 8.89 5.22 -16.61
C THR A 63 9.90 6.01 -15.79
N GLY A 64 10.85 5.33 -15.15
CA GLY A 64 11.84 5.98 -14.28
C GLY A 64 11.24 6.57 -13.00
N CYS A 65 10.16 5.99 -12.51
CA CYS A 65 9.43 6.55 -11.36
C CYS A 65 9.18 5.53 -10.24
N VAL A 66 8.74 6.02 -9.10
CA VAL A 66 8.45 5.23 -7.91
C VAL A 66 6.95 5.24 -7.59
N VAL A 67 6.40 4.07 -7.32
CA VAL A 67 5.11 3.86 -6.66
C VAL A 67 5.38 3.60 -5.19
N ASN A 68 4.82 4.42 -4.33
CA ASN A 68 5.01 4.31 -2.88
C ASN A 68 3.69 4.54 -2.14
N TYR A 69 3.37 3.66 -1.23
CA TYR A 69 2.28 3.83 -0.28
C TYR A 69 2.47 2.97 0.96
N SER A 70 1.90 3.42 2.06
CA SER A 70 1.50 2.62 3.21
C SER A 70 -0.02 2.62 3.25
N ILE A 71 -0.65 1.47 3.51
CA ILE A 71 -2.11 1.33 3.44
C ILE A 71 -2.69 1.25 4.85
N TYR A 72 -3.77 2.00 5.08
CA TYR A 72 -4.54 1.99 6.31
C TYR A 72 -6.04 1.94 5.99
N ARG A 73 -6.81 1.34 6.89
CA ARG A 73 -8.26 1.40 6.76
C ARG A 73 -8.78 2.78 7.15
N GLN A 74 -9.84 3.21 6.49
CA GLN A 74 -10.55 4.45 6.84
C GLN A 74 -10.95 4.51 8.33
N SER A 75 -11.24 3.37 8.93
CA SER A 75 -11.65 3.25 10.35
C SER A 75 -10.50 2.84 11.29
N ASP A 76 -9.24 2.97 10.86
CA ASP A 76 -8.10 2.56 11.68
C ASP A 76 -7.92 3.52 12.86
N PRO A 77 -7.96 3.02 14.12
CA PRO A 77 -7.77 3.86 15.30
C PRO A 77 -6.37 4.48 15.39
N GLU A 78 -5.35 3.83 14.85
CA GLU A 78 -3.98 4.37 14.84
C GLU A 78 -3.88 5.58 13.90
N LEU A 79 -4.55 5.50 12.76
CA LEU A 79 -4.64 6.62 11.84
C LEU A 79 -5.43 7.78 12.46
N ALA A 80 -6.59 7.46 13.07
CA ALA A 80 -7.42 8.45 13.78
C ALA A 80 -6.68 9.12 14.96
N ALA A 81 -5.69 8.44 15.53
CA ALA A 81 -4.83 8.98 16.58
C ALA A 81 -3.60 9.75 16.04
N GLY A 82 -3.43 9.89 14.72
CA GLY A 82 -2.25 10.52 14.12
C GLY A 82 -0.97 9.72 14.27
N LEU A 83 -1.08 8.41 14.51
CA LEU A 83 0.04 7.50 14.79
C LEU A 83 0.44 6.69 13.57
N ALA A 84 0.31 7.22 12.37
CA ALA A 84 0.76 6.54 11.16
C ALA A 84 2.27 6.20 11.28
N VAL A 85 2.55 4.93 11.53
CA VAL A 85 3.89 4.43 11.93
C VAL A 85 4.93 4.60 10.82
N PHE A 86 4.48 4.67 9.56
CA PHE A 86 5.36 4.78 8.41
C PHE A 86 5.16 6.14 7.73
N GLY A 87 5.98 7.08 8.05
CA GLY A 87 5.94 8.34 7.35
C GLY A 87 6.11 9.58 8.20
N THR A 88 6.68 9.47 9.42
CA THR A 88 6.99 10.66 10.23
C THR A 88 7.67 11.74 9.40
N PRO A 89 7.19 12.99 9.46
CA PRO A 89 7.84 14.12 8.78
C PRO A 89 9.29 14.23 9.24
N SER A 90 10.18 14.52 8.33
CA SER A 90 11.59 14.71 8.64
C SER A 90 12.12 15.88 7.83
N ASN A 91 12.61 16.90 8.51
CA ASN A 91 13.29 18.05 7.89
C ASN A 91 12.48 18.77 6.78
N GLY A 92 11.17 18.93 6.96
CA GLY A 92 10.30 19.55 5.96
C GLY A 92 9.93 18.65 4.77
N LEU A 93 10.25 17.35 4.87
CA LEU A 93 9.85 16.35 3.91
C LEU A 93 8.63 15.58 4.43
N THR A 94 7.71 15.24 3.54
CA THR A 94 6.54 14.42 3.85
C THR A 94 6.57 13.11 3.07
N ALA A 95 5.98 12.06 3.62
CA ALA A 95 5.81 10.81 2.91
C ALA A 95 4.81 11.00 1.76
N VAL A 96 5.18 10.56 0.57
CA VAL A 96 4.28 10.58 -0.58
C VAL A 96 3.35 9.37 -0.57
N CYS A 97 2.19 9.53 -1.18
CA CYS A 97 1.30 8.44 -1.50
C CYS A 97 1.08 8.37 -3.01
N THR A 98 1.08 7.16 -3.53
CA THR A 98 0.71 6.85 -4.90
C THR A 98 -0.39 5.80 -4.87
N ASN A 99 -1.59 6.12 -5.35
CA ASN A 99 -2.64 5.11 -5.50
C ASN A 99 -2.30 4.21 -6.71
N PRO A 100 -2.01 2.92 -6.53
CA PRO A 100 -1.61 2.05 -7.65
C PRO A 100 -2.73 1.84 -8.67
N ALA A 101 -3.98 2.01 -8.30
CA ALA A 101 -5.12 1.91 -9.20
C ALA A 101 -5.49 3.25 -9.87
N ALA A 102 -4.97 4.38 -9.36
CA ALA A 102 -5.23 5.71 -9.89
C ALA A 102 -4.01 6.62 -9.66
N LEU A 103 -2.96 6.44 -10.45
CA LEU A 103 -1.69 7.17 -10.31
C LEU A 103 -1.86 8.69 -10.40
N ALA A 104 -2.82 9.16 -11.21
CA ALA A 104 -3.17 10.58 -11.31
C ALA A 104 -3.94 11.11 -10.09
N GLY A 105 -4.27 10.25 -9.13
CA GLY A 105 -5.04 10.57 -7.93
C GLY A 105 -6.50 10.16 -8.02
N GLY A 106 -7.19 10.23 -6.89
CA GLY A 106 -8.60 9.87 -6.75
C GLY A 106 -8.81 8.49 -6.14
N ASP A 107 -10.08 8.17 -5.88
CA ASP A 107 -10.52 6.86 -5.42
C ASP A 107 -10.62 5.88 -6.60
N ALA A 108 -10.19 4.65 -6.39
CA ALA A 108 -10.29 3.60 -7.39
C ALA A 108 -10.38 2.22 -6.74
N SER A 109 -11.07 1.30 -7.41
CA SER A 109 -11.16 -0.10 -7.00
C SER A 109 -9.78 -0.75 -7.04
N LEU A 110 -9.42 -1.41 -5.95
CA LEU A 110 -8.18 -2.16 -5.81
C LEU A 110 -8.43 -3.64 -6.15
N ASN A 111 -7.52 -4.23 -6.92
CA ASN A 111 -7.50 -5.68 -7.13
C ASN A 111 -6.99 -6.38 -5.87
N SER A 112 -7.89 -6.60 -4.91
CA SER A 112 -7.52 -7.17 -3.61
C SER A 112 -7.48 -8.70 -3.64
N TYR A 113 -6.37 -9.24 -3.12
CA TYR A 113 -6.18 -10.68 -2.96
C TYR A 113 -5.99 -11.04 -1.49
N PHE A 114 -6.67 -12.09 -1.05
CA PHE A 114 -6.64 -12.54 0.34
C PHE A 114 -6.14 -13.97 0.42
N PRO A 115 -5.29 -14.31 1.40
CA PRO A 115 -4.88 -15.71 1.60
C PRO A 115 -6.07 -16.53 2.12
N VAL A 116 -6.20 -17.75 1.61
CA VAL A 116 -7.21 -18.72 2.07
C VAL A 116 -6.83 -19.29 3.43
N THR A 117 -5.53 -19.47 3.68
CA THR A 117 -5.03 -20.00 4.94
C THR A 117 -4.25 -18.93 5.71
N ARG A 118 -4.32 -19.00 7.04
CA ARG A 118 -3.46 -18.20 7.90
C ARG A 118 -1.99 -18.41 7.56
N VAL A 119 -1.24 -17.32 7.49
CA VAL A 119 0.22 -17.37 7.45
C VAL A 119 0.73 -17.37 8.89
N PRO A 120 1.27 -18.50 9.40
CA PRO A 120 1.76 -18.57 10.77
C PRO A 120 2.97 -17.65 10.98
N GLY A 121 3.07 -17.01 12.13
CA GLY A 121 4.26 -16.28 12.53
C GLY A 121 4.03 -14.92 13.16
N VAL A 122 5.09 -14.14 13.28
CA VAL A 122 5.08 -12.81 13.91
C VAL A 122 4.10 -11.85 13.24
N ILE A 123 3.83 -12.06 11.98
CA ILE A 123 2.92 -11.26 11.15
C ILE A 123 1.45 -11.64 11.41
N ASP A 124 1.18 -12.74 12.09
CA ASP A 124 -0.19 -13.25 12.32
C ASP A 124 -1.10 -12.25 13.04
N ARG A 125 -0.53 -11.40 13.91
CA ARG A 125 -1.25 -10.29 14.57
C ARG A 125 -1.63 -9.15 13.62
N PHE A 126 -0.93 -9.03 12.50
CA PHE A 126 -1.12 -7.96 11.51
C PHE A 126 -1.93 -8.41 10.30
N ILE A 127 -2.38 -9.66 10.29
CA ILE A 127 -3.17 -10.24 9.21
C ILE A 127 -4.57 -10.52 9.73
N VAL A 128 -5.56 -10.18 8.93
CA VAL A 128 -6.98 -10.46 9.23
C VAL A 128 -7.18 -11.91 9.66
N LYS A 129 -7.92 -12.10 10.73
CA LYS A 129 -8.02 -13.36 11.48
C LYS A 129 -8.78 -14.48 10.78
N ARG A 130 -9.41 -14.27 9.63
CA ARG A 130 -10.18 -15.31 8.96
C ARG A 130 -9.39 -16.05 7.90
N ALA A 131 -9.33 -17.36 8.12
CA ALA A 131 -8.79 -18.32 7.18
C ALA A 131 -9.87 -18.96 6.29
N ASP A 132 -11.13 -18.57 6.47
CA ASP A 132 -12.28 -19.33 5.98
C ASP A 132 -12.82 -18.85 4.63
N GLY A 133 -12.11 -17.94 3.98
CA GLY A 133 -12.52 -17.39 2.70
C GLY A 133 -13.30 -16.07 2.82
N PRO A 134 -13.95 -15.62 1.73
CA PRO A 134 -14.52 -14.27 1.64
C PRO A 134 -15.89 -14.12 2.30
N TYR A 135 -16.37 -15.13 3.03
CA TYR A 135 -17.70 -15.13 3.59
C TYR A 135 -17.66 -14.98 5.11
N ALA A 136 -18.61 -14.22 5.65
CA ALA A 136 -18.81 -14.04 7.07
C ALA A 136 -19.16 -15.36 7.78
N ASP A 137 -19.90 -16.23 7.12
CA ASP A 137 -20.28 -17.56 7.58
C ASP A 137 -19.47 -18.63 6.85
N SER A 138 -18.51 -19.24 7.55
CA SER A 138 -17.68 -20.32 6.99
C SER A 138 -18.47 -21.55 6.59
N THR A 139 -19.67 -21.76 7.14
CA THR A 139 -20.54 -22.91 6.76
C THR A 139 -21.16 -22.73 5.40
N SER A 140 -21.28 -21.50 4.94
CA SER A 140 -21.82 -21.13 3.61
C SER A 140 -20.73 -21.02 2.55
N ALA A 141 -19.45 -21.04 2.94
CA ALA A 141 -18.35 -20.87 2.01
C ALA A 141 -18.07 -22.15 1.22
N PRO A 142 -17.97 -22.09 -0.12
CA PRO A 142 -17.45 -23.21 -0.87
C PRO A 142 -15.98 -23.46 -0.49
N PRO A 143 -15.52 -24.72 -0.48
CA PRO A 143 -14.13 -25.03 -0.21
C PRO A 143 -13.23 -24.38 -1.28
N LEU A 144 -12.32 -23.53 -0.85
CA LEU A 144 -11.34 -22.91 -1.73
C LEU A 144 -10.09 -23.80 -1.82
N THR A 145 -9.72 -24.13 -3.04
CA THR A 145 -8.54 -24.98 -3.33
C THR A 145 -7.31 -24.18 -3.76
N THR A 146 -7.48 -22.87 -3.93
CA THR A 146 -6.40 -21.93 -4.29
C THR A 146 -5.78 -21.31 -3.04
N PRO A 147 -4.48 -20.94 -3.05
CA PRO A 147 -3.84 -20.31 -1.91
C PRO A 147 -4.36 -18.89 -1.62
N PHE A 148 -4.91 -18.22 -2.64
CA PHE A 148 -5.49 -16.90 -2.56
C PHE A 148 -6.82 -16.83 -3.29
N TYR A 149 -7.66 -15.89 -2.90
CA TYR A 149 -8.88 -15.51 -3.61
C TYR A 149 -8.91 -14.00 -3.84
N ALA A 150 -9.52 -13.58 -4.94
CA ALA A 150 -9.76 -12.18 -5.25
C ALA A 150 -11.15 -11.76 -4.76
N MET A 151 -11.27 -10.50 -4.36
CA MET A 151 -12.56 -9.86 -4.04
C MET A 151 -12.73 -8.62 -4.92
N PRO A 152 -13.21 -8.77 -6.16
CA PRO A 152 -13.43 -7.65 -7.05
C PRO A 152 -14.37 -6.62 -6.44
N ASP A 153 -14.07 -5.34 -6.63
CA ASP A 153 -14.88 -4.20 -6.20
C ASP A 153 -15.19 -4.15 -4.69
N PHE A 154 -14.48 -4.94 -3.90
CA PHE A 154 -14.68 -4.97 -2.46
C PHE A 154 -13.87 -3.92 -1.71
N ILE A 155 -12.67 -3.61 -2.18
CA ILE A 155 -11.81 -2.58 -1.60
C ILE A 155 -11.58 -1.49 -2.63
N SER A 156 -11.80 -0.24 -2.25
CA SER A 156 -11.24 0.91 -2.97
C SER A 156 -10.14 1.56 -2.16
N GLY A 157 -9.34 2.38 -2.84
CA GLY A 157 -8.27 3.14 -2.21
C GLY A 157 -8.14 4.53 -2.79
N GLN A 158 -7.83 5.48 -1.92
CA GLN A 158 -7.47 6.83 -2.28
C GLN A 158 -6.27 7.30 -1.46
N CYS A 159 -5.42 8.12 -2.04
CA CYS A 159 -4.38 8.79 -1.27
C CYS A 159 -5.00 9.89 -0.40
N ALA A 160 -4.68 9.86 0.88
CA ALA A 160 -5.09 10.84 1.87
C ALA A 160 -3.87 11.37 2.62
N LEU A 161 -4.06 12.43 3.38
CA LEU A 161 -3.06 12.98 4.29
C LEU A 161 -3.57 12.84 5.73
N ASP A 162 -2.68 12.49 6.63
CA ASP A 162 -2.98 12.55 8.06
C ASP A 162 -2.94 14.00 8.58
N GLU A 163 -3.19 14.20 9.87
CA GLU A 163 -3.17 15.52 10.52
C GLU A 163 -1.79 16.22 10.47
N ASN A 164 -0.72 15.46 10.23
CA ASN A 164 0.65 15.95 10.10
C ASN A 164 1.07 16.15 8.63
N GLY A 165 0.15 15.95 7.67
CA GLY A 165 0.44 16.03 6.25
C GLY A 165 1.17 14.83 5.67
N ILE A 166 1.12 13.67 6.34
CA ILE A 166 1.76 12.45 5.87
C ILE A 166 0.83 11.71 4.91
N GLY A 167 1.32 11.39 3.71
CA GLY A 167 0.58 10.66 2.71
C GLY A 167 0.47 9.17 3.01
N TYR A 168 -0.73 8.62 2.84
CA TYR A 168 -1.03 7.21 2.95
C TYR A 168 -2.16 6.82 2.01
N LEU A 169 -2.26 5.53 1.68
CA LEU A 169 -3.38 4.97 0.93
C LEU A 169 -4.49 4.58 1.92
N GLU A 170 -5.58 5.32 1.90
CA GLU A 170 -6.77 4.99 2.66
C GLU A 170 -7.56 3.90 1.94
N ALA A 171 -7.81 2.78 2.61
CA ALA A 171 -8.59 1.68 2.08
C ALA A 171 -10.00 1.66 2.68
N THR A 172 -10.99 1.62 1.80
CA THR A 172 -12.41 1.52 2.17
C THR A 172 -12.97 0.18 1.72
N ALA A 173 -13.58 -0.56 2.65
CA ALA A 173 -14.30 -1.78 2.33
C ALA A 173 -15.75 -1.45 1.97
N HIS A 174 -16.19 -1.91 0.80
CA HIS A 174 -17.56 -1.72 0.29
C HIS A 174 -18.41 -2.95 0.61
N ALA A 175 -18.77 -3.07 1.89
CA ALA A 175 -19.61 -4.15 2.38
C ALA A 175 -21.00 -3.61 2.74
N GLU A 176 -22.02 -4.07 2.05
CA GLU A 176 -23.40 -3.83 2.45
C GLU A 176 -23.72 -4.62 3.74
N PRO A 177 -24.66 -4.17 4.59
CA PRO A 177 -24.93 -4.79 5.88
C PRO A 177 -25.27 -6.28 5.85
N LEU A 178 -25.71 -6.79 4.72
CA LEU A 178 -26.03 -8.22 4.49
C LEU A 178 -25.06 -8.89 3.52
N ASP A 179 -23.98 -8.21 3.12
CA ASP A 179 -22.97 -8.81 2.26
C ASP A 179 -22.21 -9.88 3.06
N PRO A 180 -22.21 -11.15 2.61
CA PRO A 180 -21.48 -12.22 3.30
C PRO A 180 -19.97 -11.99 3.35
N ARG A 181 -19.45 -11.05 2.56
CA ARG A 181 -18.02 -10.64 2.60
C ARG A 181 -17.75 -9.59 3.70
N ALA A 182 -18.82 -9.05 4.30
CA ALA A 182 -18.77 -7.84 5.12
C ALA A 182 -17.95 -7.92 6.39
N ASP A 183 -17.71 -9.11 6.88
CA ASP A 183 -17.60 -9.22 8.32
C ASP A 183 -16.17 -9.22 8.84
N ASP A 184 -15.15 -9.38 8.04
CA ASP A 184 -13.89 -9.71 8.65
C ASP A 184 -12.66 -8.93 8.25
N PHE A 185 -12.89 -7.73 7.88
CA PHE A 185 -11.84 -6.73 7.94
C PHE A 185 -11.70 -6.11 9.34
N ASN A 186 -12.11 -6.79 10.38
CA ASN A 186 -11.87 -6.42 11.77
C ASN A 186 -10.46 -6.72 12.27
N GLY A 187 -9.51 -6.94 11.37
CA GLY A 187 -8.11 -6.94 11.74
C GLY A 187 -7.72 -5.55 12.18
N GLU A 188 -7.06 -5.45 13.30
CA GLU A 188 -6.51 -4.20 13.82
C GLU A 188 -5.54 -3.54 12.84
N PHE A 189 -5.11 -4.26 11.79
CA PHE A 189 -4.20 -3.76 10.77
C PHE A 189 -4.51 -4.36 9.41
N VAL A 190 -5.01 -3.56 8.50
CA VAL A 190 -4.87 -3.82 7.07
C VAL A 190 -3.49 -3.30 6.67
N VAL A 191 -2.45 -3.99 7.08
CA VAL A 191 -1.11 -3.59 6.76
C VAL A 191 -0.67 -4.35 5.51
N PHE A 192 -0.26 -3.61 4.52
CA PHE A 192 0.78 -3.91 3.56
C PHE A 192 0.47 -4.72 2.32
N ALA A 193 -0.18 -5.80 2.35
CA ALA A 193 0.04 -6.78 1.30
C ALA A 193 -1.22 -7.17 0.55
N ARG A 194 -2.28 -6.41 0.70
CA ARG A 194 -3.58 -6.89 0.26
C ARG A 194 -4.33 -6.00 -0.71
N ALA A 195 -3.80 -4.82 -0.99
CA ALA A 195 -4.13 -4.11 -2.19
C ALA A 195 -3.19 -4.65 -3.26
N GLY A 196 -3.66 -5.59 -4.03
CA GLY A 196 -2.95 -6.01 -5.22
C GLY A 196 -3.03 -4.90 -6.25
N SER A 197 -1.93 -4.46 -6.75
CA SER A 197 -1.84 -3.67 -7.97
C SER A 197 -2.05 -4.55 -9.18
#